data_9a14d958299dfdfd1bb25fb072730af7
#
_entry.id   9a14d958299dfdfd1bb25fb072730af7
#
_cell.length_a   1.000
_cell.length_b   1.000
_cell.length_c   1.000
_cell.angle_alpha   90.00
_cell.angle_beta   90.00
_cell.angle_gamma   90.00
#
_symmetry.space_group_name_H-M   'P 1'
#
loop_
_entity.id
_entity.type
_entity.pdbx_description
1 polymer ?
#
loop_
_entity_poly.entity_id
_entity_poly.type
_entity_poly.pdbx_seq_one_letter_code
_entity_poly.pdbx_strand_id
1 'polypeptide(L)'
;MKQNYKKRDWKKIVGILLFLSLLVSIIFITFKIIKTPSFTSAEAYSKVKGDYVLMLLQCILGIIVMFIPSVVERKLSVDIPNNMEVMYFIFLYCAIYLGEVRNFYYLIPYWDVILHAFSGAMLGTLGFSLVSYLNDLKFLNTNLSPFFVALFAFCFALASGAVWEIYEFVADSLIGTNMQKFIIADGTVLSGHAALSDTMTDLIIDALSSLVVTIIGYYTIKTK
;
A
#
# COMPACT_ATOMS: atom_id res chain seq x y z
N MET A 1 7.63 35.70 -27.52
CA MET A 1 8.22 34.37 -27.33
C MET A 1 7.51 33.69 -26.15
N LYS A 2 6.56 32.77 -26.39
CA LYS A 2 5.99 31.94 -25.34
C LYS A 2 6.97 30.81 -25.06
N GLN A 3 7.66 30.83 -23.92
CA GLN A 3 8.45 29.70 -23.45
C GLN A 3 7.50 28.52 -23.21
N ASN A 4 7.59 27.51 -24.08
CA ASN A 4 6.94 26.22 -23.88
C ASN A 4 7.68 25.49 -22.75
N TYR A 5 7.29 25.74 -21.50
CA TYR A 5 7.71 24.89 -20.38
C TYR A 5 7.11 23.50 -20.62
N LYS A 6 7.96 22.55 -21.02
CA LYS A 6 7.61 21.14 -21.14
C LYS A 6 7.13 20.69 -19.74
N LYS A 7 5.81 20.49 -19.55
CA LYS A 7 5.26 19.99 -18.28
C LYS A 7 6.02 18.72 -17.91
N ARG A 8 6.64 18.70 -16.73
CA ARG A 8 7.33 17.52 -16.22
C ARG A 8 6.32 16.37 -16.09
N ASP A 9 6.62 15.25 -16.70
CA ASP A 9 5.82 14.02 -16.59
C ASP A 9 6.17 13.30 -15.27
N TRP A 10 5.56 13.77 -14.18
CA TRP A 10 5.81 13.23 -12.85
C TRP A 10 5.48 11.75 -12.73
N LYS A 11 4.47 11.23 -13.44
CA LYS A 11 4.12 9.81 -13.51
C LYS A 11 5.32 8.98 -13.97
N LYS A 12 5.95 9.38 -15.08
CA LYS A 12 7.15 8.68 -15.58
C LYS A 12 8.33 8.78 -14.63
N ILE A 13 8.58 9.97 -14.07
CA ILE A 13 9.73 10.17 -13.17
C ILE A 13 9.60 9.29 -11.93
N VAL A 14 8.46 9.33 -11.25
CA VAL A 14 8.23 8.56 -10.02
C VAL A 14 8.17 7.07 -10.32
N GLY A 15 7.52 6.66 -11.42
CA GLY A 15 7.46 5.27 -11.85
C GLY A 15 8.84 4.69 -12.18
N ILE A 16 9.70 5.44 -12.89
CA ILE A 16 11.08 5.01 -13.17
C ILE A 16 11.89 4.93 -11.87
N LEU A 17 11.76 5.90 -10.97
CA LEU A 17 12.45 5.90 -9.69
C LEU A 17 12.07 4.67 -8.86
N LEU A 18 10.77 4.38 -8.74
CA LEU A 18 10.26 3.18 -8.07
C LEU A 18 10.84 1.91 -8.71
N PHE A 19 10.69 1.77 -10.03
CA PHE A 19 11.17 0.58 -10.75
C PHE A 19 12.67 0.34 -10.55
N LEU A 20 13.49 1.38 -10.72
CA LEU A 20 14.94 1.26 -10.54
C LEU A 20 15.32 0.95 -9.09
N SER A 21 14.63 1.57 -8.11
CA SER A 21 14.88 1.29 -6.69
C SER A 21 14.59 -0.17 -6.36
N LEU A 22 13.47 -0.72 -6.82
CA LEU A 22 13.12 -2.12 -6.59
C LEU A 22 14.06 -3.08 -7.33
N LEU A 23 14.42 -2.77 -8.58
CA LEU A 23 15.34 -3.59 -9.36
C LEU A 23 16.73 -3.68 -8.72
N VAL A 24 17.29 -2.54 -8.31
CA VAL A 24 18.57 -2.49 -7.60
C VAL A 24 18.49 -3.24 -6.27
N SER A 25 17.36 -3.11 -5.55
CA SER A 25 17.12 -3.84 -4.30
C SER A 25 17.09 -5.34 -4.52
N ILE A 26 16.43 -5.84 -5.57
CA ILE A 26 16.40 -7.27 -5.92
C ILE A 26 17.82 -7.81 -6.10
N ILE A 27 18.65 -7.09 -6.87
CA ILE A 27 20.05 -7.50 -7.10
C ILE A 27 20.83 -7.53 -5.78
N PHE A 28 20.72 -6.47 -4.98
CA PHE A 28 21.41 -6.35 -3.70
C PHE A 28 20.98 -7.45 -2.71
N ILE A 29 19.68 -7.66 -2.57
CA ILE A 29 19.09 -8.64 -1.64
C ILE A 29 19.47 -10.07 -2.05
N THR A 30 19.41 -10.39 -3.35
CA THR A 30 19.84 -11.69 -3.87
C THR A 30 21.28 -11.98 -3.48
N PHE A 31 22.16 -10.98 -3.62
CA PHE A 31 23.56 -11.12 -3.19
C PHE A 31 23.71 -11.32 -1.67
N LYS A 32 22.86 -10.66 -0.87
CA LYS A 32 22.83 -10.85 0.59
C LYS A 32 22.35 -12.25 0.97
N ILE A 33 21.30 -12.76 0.33
CA ILE A 33 20.79 -14.14 0.58
C ILE A 33 21.88 -15.18 0.34
N ILE A 34 22.69 -15.04 -0.72
CA ILE A 34 23.77 -15.96 -1.05
C ILE A 34 24.88 -15.94 0.02
N LYS A 35 25.16 -14.76 0.60
CA LYS A 35 26.24 -14.57 1.57
C LYS A 35 25.84 -14.79 3.03
N THR A 36 24.55 -14.75 3.35
CA THR A 36 24.07 -14.90 4.73
C THR A 36 23.95 -16.38 5.11
N PRO A 37 24.60 -16.82 6.20
CA PRO A 37 24.46 -18.20 6.69
C PRO A 37 23.01 -18.51 7.08
N SER A 38 22.62 -19.78 6.96
CA SER A 38 21.26 -20.23 7.29
C SER A 38 20.95 -20.27 8.80
N PHE A 39 21.98 -20.18 9.64
CA PHE A 39 21.88 -20.15 11.11
C PHE A 39 22.85 -19.12 11.67
N THR A 40 22.37 -18.15 12.40
CA THR A 40 23.18 -17.28 13.26
C THR A 40 22.73 -17.49 14.70
N SER A 41 23.67 -17.87 15.56
CA SER A 41 23.54 -17.84 17.01
C SER A 41 23.22 -16.41 17.47
N ALA A 42 22.39 -16.32 18.50
CA ALA A 42 21.82 -15.13 19.10
C ALA A 42 22.84 -14.01 19.38
N GLU A 43 23.05 -13.14 18.43
CA GLU A 43 23.62 -11.80 18.64
C GLU A 43 22.76 -10.78 17.91
N ALA A 44 22.32 -9.79 18.68
CA ALA A 44 21.62 -8.55 18.33
C ALA A 44 21.18 -8.41 16.88
N TYR A 45 19.88 -8.57 16.65
CA TYR A 45 19.07 -8.18 15.48
C TYR A 45 19.80 -8.05 14.14
N SER A 46 20.53 -9.09 13.74
CA SER A 46 20.99 -9.24 12.36
C SER A 46 19.86 -9.87 11.55
N LYS A 47 19.41 -9.23 10.47
CA LYS A 47 18.40 -9.81 9.57
C LYS A 47 18.79 -11.24 9.22
N VAL A 48 17.95 -12.19 9.58
CA VAL A 48 18.11 -13.58 9.21
C VAL A 48 17.80 -13.80 7.73
N LYS A 49 18.25 -14.91 7.19
CA LYS A 49 18.04 -15.22 5.75
C LYS A 49 16.56 -15.12 5.33
N GLY A 50 15.63 -15.46 6.24
CA GLY A 50 14.19 -15.34 6.02
C GLY A 50 13.74 -13.91 5.72
N ASP A 51 14.26 -12.92 6.44
CA ASP A 51 13.93 -11.51 6.22
C ASP A 51 14.34 -11.04 4.82
N TYR A 52 15.53 -11.47 4.37
CA TYR A 52 15.97 -11.14 3.00
C TYR A 52 15.12 -11.82 1.92
N VAL A 53 14.64 -13.05 2.18
CA VAL A 53 13.73 -13.74 1.25
C VAL A 53 12.39 -12.99 1.17
N LEU A 54 11.82 -12.57 2.30
CA LEU A 54 10.62 -11.75 2.33
C LEU A 54 10.80 -10.44 1.56
N MET A 55 11.87 -9.69 1.85
CA MET A 55 12.19 -8.45 1.14
C MET A 55 12.31 -8.67 -0.37
N LEU A 56 12.91 -9.79 -0.80
CA LEU A 56 13.02 -10.15 -2.21
C LEU A 56 11.64 -10.37 -2.84
N LEU A 57 10.80 -11.17 -2.18
CA LEU A 57 9.42 -11.43 -2.64
C LEU A 57 8.60 -10.14 -2.74
N GLN A 58 8.69 -9.27 -1.75
CA GLN A 58 8.00 -7.98 -1.75
C GLN A 58 8.50 -7.04 -2.86
N CYS A 59 9.81 -7.00 -3.12
CA CYS A 59 10.35 -6.20 -4.24
C CYS A 59 9.87 -6.75 -5.61
N ILE A 60 9.83 -8.07 -5.78
CA ILE A 60 9.30 -8.69 -7.01
C ILE A 60 7.81 -8.41 -7.16
N LEU A 61 7.03 -8.61 -6.09
CA LEU A 61 5.61 -8.30 -6.07
C LEU A 61 5.38 -6.80 -6.35
N GLY A 62 6.18 -5.92 -5.76
CA GLY A 62 6.14 -4.48 -6.00
C GLY A 62 6.31 -4.11 -7.47
N ILE A 63 7.24 -4.76 -8.19
CA ILE A 63 7.38 -4.57 -9.64
C ILE A 63 6.14 -5.05 -10.38
N ILE A 64 5.51 -6.14 -9.95
CA ILE A 64 4.30 -6.66 -10.60
C ILE A 64 3.12 -5.72 -10.37
N VAL A 65 2.88 -5.33 -9.12
CA VAL A 65 1.71 -4.53 -8.75
C VAL A 65 1.81 -3.09 -9.24
N MET A 66 3.01 -2.53 -9.45
CA MET A 66 3.14 -1.19 -10.03
C MET A 66 2.49 -1.05 -11.41
N PHE A 67 2.28 -2.15 -12.14
CA PHE A 67 1.61 -2.14 -13.45
C PHE A 67 0.10 -2.30 -13.36
N ILE A 68 -0.48 -2.52 -12.16
CA ILE A 68 -1.93 -2.68 -11.98
C ILE A 68 -2.72 -1.52 -12.60
N PRO A 69 -2.40 -0.21 -12.35
CA PRO A 69 -3.14 0.88 -12.97
C PRO A 69 -3.20 0.76 -14.49
N SER A 70 -2.07 0.51 -15.14
CA SER A 70 -2.01 0.36 -16.60
C SER A 70 -2.79 -0.85 -17.13
N VAL A 71 -2.87 -1.94 -16.35
CA VAL A 71 -3.67 -3.12 -16.72
C VAL A 71 -5.17 -2.82 -16.58
N VAL A 72 -5.55 -2.12 -15.50
CA VAL A 72 -6.94 -1.68 -15.24
C VAL A 72 -7.40 -0.74 -16.35
N GLU A 73 -6.61 0.29 -16.69
CA GLU A 73 -6.92 1.22 -17.79
C GLU A 73 -7.19 0.48 -19.11
N ARG A 74 -6.31 -0.47 -19.45
CA ARG A 74 -6.45 -1.22 -20.72
C ARG A 74 -7.63 -2.19 -20.72
N LYS A 75 -7.89 -2.91 -19.61
CA LYS A 75 -8.93 -3.94 -19.56
C LYS A 75 -10.32 -3.37 -19.37
N LEU A 76 -10.45 -2.31 -18.59
CA LEU A 76 -11.73 -1.71 -18.26
C LEU A 76 -12.03 -0.46 -19.10
N SER A 77 -11.10 -0.02 -19.95
CA SER A 77 -11.21 1.21 -20.75
C SER A 77 -11.52 2.43 -19.88
N VAL A 78 -10.90 2.49 -18.70
CA VAL A 78 -11.02 3.59 -17.73
C VAL A 78 -9.75 4.42 -17.81
N ASP A 79 -9.88 5.74 -17.66
CA ASP A 79 -8.73 6.65 -17.55
C ASP A 79 -8.48 6.97 -16.07
N ILE A 80 -7.35 6.51 -15.54
CA ILE A 80 -6.95 6.80 -14.15
C ILE A 80 -6.22 8.14 -14.13
N PRO A 81 -6.65 9.11 -13.32
CA PRO A 81 -5.97 10.41 -13.24
C PRO A 81 -4.48 10.25 -12.89
N ASN A 82 -3.60 10.89 -13.64
CA ASN A 82 -2.15 10.82 -13.44
C ASN A 82 -1.72 11.07 -11.99
N ASN A 83 -2.43 11.95 -11.25
CA ASN A 83 -2.13 12.23 -9.85
C ASN A 83 -2.38 11.01 -8.95
N MET A 84 -3.41 10.20 -9.24
CA MET A 84 -3.69 8.97 -8.49
C MET A 84 -2.61 7.93 -8.73
N GLU A 85 -2.14 7.78 -9.97
CA GLU A 85 -1.03 6.86 -10.25
C GLU A 85 0.29 7.32 -9.60
N VAL A 86 0.56 8.64 -9.59
CA VAL A 86 1.73 9.19 -8.87
C VAL A 86 1.63 8.90 -7.38
N MET A 87 0.46 9.11 -6.76
CA MET A 87 0.22 8.77 -5.35
C MET A 87 0.42 7.28 -5.08
N TYR A 88 -0.10 6.42 -5.96
CA TYR A 88 0.10 4.98 -5.88
C TYR A 88 1.57 4.58 -5.94
N PHE A 89 2.35 5.15 -6.87
CA PHE A 89 3.79 4.87 -6.96
C PHE A 89 4.57 5.39 -5.75
N ILE A 90 4.19 6.56 -5.21
CA ILE A 90 4.77 7.07 -3.96
C ILE A 90 4.45 6.12 -2.81
N PHE A 91 3.22 5.64 -2.71
CA PHE A 91 2.83 4.65 -1.70
C PHE A 91 3.69 3.38 -1.79
N LEU A 92 3.80 2.76 -2.96
CA LEU A 92 4.62 1.57 -3.15
C LEU A 92 6.11 1.83 -2.82
N TYR A 93 6.63 3.01 -3.17
CA TYR A 93 7.99 3.40 -2.83
C TYR A 93 8.19 3.50 -1.32
N CYS A 94 7.24 4.12 -0.62
CA CYS A 94 7.28 4.27 0.84
C CYS A 94 7.10 2.92 1.55
N ALA A 95 6.16 2.08 1.10
CA ALA A 95 5.88 0.81 1.74
C ALA A 95 7.00 -0.21 1.50
N ILE A 96 7.43 -0.40 0.26
CA ILE A 96 8.37 -1.48 -0.08
C ILE A 96 9.82 -1.01 0.03
N TYR A 97 10.18 0.08 -0.67
CA TYR A 97 11.59 0.49 -0.67
C TYR A 97 12.01 1.13 0.65
N LEU A 98 11.30 2.14 1.13
CA LEU A 98 11.63 2.77 2.41
C LEU A 98 11.26 1.86 3.59
N GLY A 99 10.06 1.31 3.60
CA GLY A 99 9.55 0.46 4.68
C GLY A 99 10.40 -0.77 4.89
N GLU A 100 10.45 -1.65 3.91
CA GLU A 100 11.12 -2.96 4.03
C GLU A 100 12.61 -2.88 3.75
N VAL A 101 13.01 -2.37 2.56
CA VAL A 101 14.42 -2.42 2.16
C VAL A 101 15.27 -1.48 3.02
N ARG A 102 14.77 -0.28 3.31
CA ARG A 102 15.44 0.71 4.16
C ARG A 102 15.10 0.58 5.64
N ASN A 103 14.26 -0.39 6.01
CA ASN A 103 13.90 -0.72 7.38
C ASN A 103 13.16 0.38 8.15
N PHE A 104 12.40 1.24 7.45
CA PHE A 104 11.68 2.36 8.07
C PHE A 104 10.58 1.90 9.03
N TYR A 105 10.00 0.73 8.82
CA TYR A 105 9.05 0.13 9.77
C TYR A 105 9.60 0.00 11.19
N TYR A 106 10.92 -0.13 11.34
CA TYR A 106 11.58 -0.23 12.65
C TYR A 106 12.36 1.03 13.06
N LEU A 107 12.77 1.86 12.08
CA LEU A 107 13.58 3.06 12.34
C LEU A 107 12.74 4.30 12.56
N ILE A 108 11.59 4.40 11.92
CA ILE A 108 10.72 5.58 11.97
C ILE A 108 9.45 5.25 12.77
N PRO A 109 9.24 5.88 13.93
CA PRO A 109 8.02 5.64 14.69
C PRO A 109 6.77 5.93 13.86
N TYR A 110 5.76 5.08 14.03
CA TYR A 110 4.45 5.21 13.34
C TYR A 110 4.51 5.17 11.80
N TRP A 111 5.61 4.65 11.22
CA TRP A 111 5.72 4.56 9.74
C TRP A 111 4.56 3.78 9.13
N ASP A 112 4.20 2.67 9.72
CA ASP A 112 3.08 1.83 9.33
C ASP A 112 1.74 2.56 9.42
N VAL A 113 1.46 3.17 10.55
CA VAL A 113 0.27 4.00 10.77
C VAL A 113 0.12 5.09 9.70
N ILE A 114 1.23 5.73 9.31
CA ILE A 114 1.24 6.73 8.23
C ILE A 114 0.86 6.09 6.89
N LEU A 115 1.36 4.90 6.61
CA LEU A 115 1.06 4.18 5.37
C LEU A 115 -0.40 3.71 5.34
N HIS A 116 -0.94 3.19 6.45
CA HIS A 116 -2.36 2.84 6.58
C HIS A 116 -3.26 4.07 6.43
N ALA A 117 -2.93 5.20 7.06
CA ALA A 117 -3.67 6.45 6.86
C ALA A 117 -3.68 6.91 5.40
N PHE A 118 -2.54 6.79 4.72
CA PHE A 118 -2.41 7.15 3.30
C PHE A 118 -3.19 6.18 2.40
N SER A 119 -3.06 4.87 2.61
CA SER A 119 -3.75 3.84 1.83
C SER A 119 -5.26 3.91 2.01
N GLY A 120 -5.76 4.04 3.23
CA GLY A 120 -7.18 4.18 3.52
C GLY A 120 -7.80 5.41 2.84
N ALA A 121 -7.11 6.55 2.87
CA ALA A 121 -7.55 7.76 2.16
C ALA A 121 -7.54 7.56 0.63
N MET A 122 -6.48 6.94 0.09
CA MET A 122 -6.36 6.66 -1.34
C MET A 122 -7.44 5.68 -1.81
N LEU A 123 -7.67 4.59 -1.08
CA LEU A 123 -8.69 3.58 -1.38
C LEU A 123 -10.10 4.16 -1.25
N GLY A 124 -10.37 5.02 -0.27
CA GLY A 124 -11.62 5.77 -0.18
C GLY A 124 -11.88 6.63 -1.42
N THR A 125 -10.85 7.34 -1.90
CA THR A 125 -10.94 8.12 -3.14
C THR A 125 -11.16 7.23 -4.37
N LEU A 126 -10.47 6.08 -4.43
CA LEU A 126 -10.65 5.11 -5.49
C LEU A 126 -12.08 4.53 -5.51
N GLY A 127 -12.66 4.27 -4.32
CA GLY A 127 -14.05 3.83 -4.19
C GLY A 127 -15.05 4.80 -4.82
N PHE A 128 -14.87 6.11 -4.64
CA PHE A 128 -15.68 7.12 -5.36
C PHE A 128 -15.51 7.05 -6.87
N SER A 129 -14.27 6.93 -7.34
CA SER A 129 -13.98 6.84 -8.77
C SER A 129 -14.62 5.60 -9.39
N LEU A 130 -14.58 4.47 -8.68
CA LEU A 130 -15.21 3.22 -9.12
C LEU A 130 -16.73 3.37 -9.27
N VAL A 131 -17.40 3.96 -8.29
CA VAL A 131 -18.87 4.18 -8.38
C VAL A 131 -19.21 5.18 -9.48
N SER A 132 -18.45 6.25 -9.63
CA SER A 132 -18.64 7.20 -10.73
C SER A 132 -18.55 6.51 -12.08
N TYR A 133 -17.54 5.66 -12.27
CA TYR A 133 -17.42 4.84 -13.46
C TYR A 133 -18.64 3.92 -13.68
N LEU A 134 -19.12 3.25 -12.63
CA LEU A 134 -20.30 2.39 -12.72
C LEU A 134 -21.57 3.19 -13.09
N ASN A 135 -21.73 4.40 -12.56
CA ASN A 135 -22.85 5.29 -12.93
C ASN A 135 -22.81 5.74 -14.38
N ASP A 136 -21.61 5.91 -14.97
CA ASP A 136 -21.45 6.32 -16.36
C ASP A 136 -21.71 5.17 -17.36
N LEU A 137 -21.80 3.93 -16.87
CA LEU A 137 -22.14 2.78 -17.70
C LEU A 137 -23.63 2.79 -18.07
N LYS A 138 -23.94 3.17 -19.31
CA LYS A 138 -25.29 3.35 -19.86
C LYS A 138 -26.25 2.17 -19.65
N PHE A 139 -25.74 0.95 -19.47
CA PHE A 139 -26.57 -0.24 -19.28
C PHE A 139 -27.06 -0.42 -17.84
N LEU A 140 -26.44 0.25 -16.85
CA LEU A 140 -26.85 0.11 -15.44
C LEU A 140 -27.97 1.06 -15.03
N ASN A 141 -28.17 2.16 -15.76
CA ASN A 141 -29.23 3.18 -15.54
C ASN A 141 -29.47 3.51 -14.05
N THR A 142 -28.39 3.53 -13.24
CA THR A 142 -28.44 3.70 -11.80
C THR A 142 -28.00 5.10 -11.41
N ASN A 143 -28.90 5.85 -10.77
CA ASN A 143 -28.57 7.11 -10.10
C ASN A 143 -28.39 6.81 -8.60
N LEU A 144 -27.18 6.40 -8.21
CA LEU A 144 -26.89 6.10 -6.81
C LEU A 144 -26.85 7.39 -5.98
N SER A 145 -27.49 7.35 -4.80
CA SER A 145 -27.51 8.51 -3.91
C SER A 145 -26.10 8.86 -3.40
N PRO A 146 -25.80 10.16 -3.13
CA PRO A 146 -24.50 10.56 -2.58
C PRO A 146 -24.12 9.79 -1.31
N PHE A 147 -25.10 9.45 -0.48
CA PHE A 147 -24.89 8.66 0.74
C PHE A 147 -24.44 7.23 0.40
N PHE A 148 -25.09 6.58 -0.57
CA PHE A 148 -24.71 5.22 -0.98
C PHE A 148 -23.28 5.20 -1.56
N VAL A 149 -22.94 6.20 -2.38
CA VAL A 149 -21.58 6.33 -2.96
C VAL A 149 -20.52 6.47 -1.87
N ALA A 150 -20.78 7.31 -0.87
CA ALA A 150 -19.88 7.53 0.26
C ALA A 150 -19.76 6.26 1.13
N LEU A 151 -20.88 5.60 1.43
CA LEU A 151 -20.90 4.35 2.21
C LEU A 151 -20.14 3.24 1.47
N PHE A 152 -20.38 3.08 0.17
CA PHE A 152 -19.66 2.10 -0.64
C PHE A 152 -18.14 2.37 -0.62
N ALA A 153 -17.73 3.62 -0.84
CA ALA A 153 -16.31 4.00 -0.86
C ALA A 153 -15.63 3.73 0.49
N PHE A 154 -16.33 4.01 1.61
CA PHE A 154 -15.88 3.69 2.96
C PHE A 154 -15.71 2.17 3.15
N CYS A 155 -16.77 1.39 2.85
CA CYS A 155 -16.72 -0.05 2.99
C CYS A 155 -15.68 -0.70 2.09
N PHE A 156 -15.50 -0.19 0.87
CA PHE A 156 -14.48 -0.65 -0.06
C PHE A 156 -13.06 -0.44 0.49
N ALA A 157 -12.77 0.74 1.03
CA ALA A 157 -11.47 1.04 1.61
C ALA A 157 -11.18 0.17 2.85
N LEU A 158 -12.14 0.09 3.78
CA LEU A 158 -12.00 -0.72 5.00
C LEU A 158 -11.87 -2.22 4.68
N ALA A 159 -12.65 -2.74 3.73
CA ALA A 159 -12.53 -4.13 3.30
C ALA A 159 -11.17 -4.42 2.65
N SER A 160 -10.64 -3.46 1.89
CA SER A 160 -9.31 -3.60 1.29
C SER A 160 -8.21 -3.63 2.36
N GLY A 161 -8.30 -2.78 3.39
CA GLY A 161 -7.40 -2.81 4.56
C GLY A 161 -7.52 -4.14 5.30
N ALA A 162 -8.73 -4.61 5.57
CA ALA A 162 -8.94 -5.90 6.23
C ALA A 162 -8.37 -7.09 5.41
N VAL A 163 -8.45 -7.04 4.07
CA VAL A 163 -7.80 -8.05 3.20
C VAL A 163 -6.28 -7.97 3.32
N TRP A 164 -5.72 -6.77 3.49
CA TRP A 164 -4.29 -6.59 3.71
C TRP A 164 -3.85 -7.22 5.04
N GLU A 165 -4.57 -6.96 6.13
CA GLU A 165 -4.30 -7.58 7.45
C GLU A 165 -4.41 -9.11 7.41
N ILE A 166 -5.39 -9.66 6.68
CA ILE A 166 -5.50 -11.09 6.45
C ILE A 166 -4.26 -11.62 5.69
N TYR A 167 -3.79 -10.87 4.69
CA TYR A 167 -2.58 -11.24 3.96
C TYR A 167 -1.35 -11.25 4.88
N GLU A 168 -1.17 -10.26 5.75
CA GLU A 168 -0.07 -10.20 6.71
C GLU A 168 -0.12 -11.40 7.68
N PHE A 169 -1.30 -11.68 8.25
CA PHE A 169 -1.50 -12.83 9.14
C PHE A 169 -1.16 -14.16 8.46
N VAL A 170 -1.59 -14.34 7.21
CA VAL A 170 -1.30 -15.56 6.45
C VAL A 170 0.19 -15.66 6.12
N ALA A 171 0.83 -14.56 5.74
CA ALA A 171 2.26 -14.52 5.46
C ALA A 171 3.08 -14.86 6.71
N ASP A 172 2.75 -14.28 7.86
CA ASP A 172 3.40 -14.58 9.14
C ASP A 172 3.25 -16.04 9.52
N SER A 173 2.07 -16.61 9.32
CA SER A 173 1.77 -18.01 9.66
C SER A 173 2.46 -19.03 8.73
N LEU A 174 2.53 -18.76 7.42
CA LEU A 174 3.03 -19.73 6.42
C LEU A 174 4.52 -19.58 6.12
N ILE A 175 5.04 -18.37 6.17
CA ILE A 175 6.41 -18.03 5.75
C ILE A 175 7.28 -17.67 6.96
N GLY A 176 6.67 -17.45 8.13
CA GLY A 176 7.40 -17.07 9.36
C GLY A 176 7.95 -15.65 9.28
N THR A 177 7.16 -14.72 8.72
CA THR A 177 7.46 -13.29 8.67
C THR A 177 7.04 -12.59 9.95
N ASN A 178 7.20 -11.29 10.05
CA ASN A 178 6.72 -10.47 11.16
C ASN A 178 6.05 -9.21 10.61
N MET A 179 5.11 -9.39 9.68
CA MET A 179 4.38 -8.27 9.07
C MET A 179 3.45 -7.61 10.07
N GLN A 180 2.74 -8.42 10.89
CA GLN A 180 1.88 -7.94 11.98
C GLN A 180 2.66 -7.47 13.23
N LYS A 181 3.98 -7.36 13.16
CA LYS A 181 4.88 -6.83 14.21
C LYS A 181 4.67 -7.42 15.61
N PHE A 182 4.24 -8.68 15.69
CA PHE A 182 4.09 -9.39 16.95
C PHE A 182 5.44 -9.78 17.60
N ILE A 183 6.57 -9.58 16.90
CA ILE A 183 7.93 -9.65 17.43
C ILE A 183 8.53 -8.26 17.38
N ILE A 184 8.83 -7.67 18.54
CA ILE A 184 9.41 -6.32 18.63
C ILE A 184 10.93 -6.33 18.39
N ALA A 185 11.54 -5.13 18.27
CA ALA A 185 12.93 -4.96 17.84
C ALA A 185 13.99 -5.68 18.71
N ASP A 186 13.70 -5.98 19.98
CA ASP A 186 14.59 -6.73 20.89
C ASP A 186 14.40 -8.26 20.80
N GLY A 187 13.50 -8.74 19.91
CA GLY A 187 13.18 -10.16 19.74
C GLY A 187 12.10 -10.68 20.68
N THR A 188 11.50 -9.83 21.53
CA THR A 188 10.41 -10.24 22.41
C THR A 188 9.14 -10.53 21.61
N VAL A 189 8.56 -11.73 21.82
CA VAL A 189 7.29 -12.12 21.21
C VAL A 189 6.13 -11.59 22.05
N LEU A 190 5.29 -10.77 21.42
CA LEU A 190 4.07 -10.24 22.05
C LEU A 190 3.00 -11.32 22.14
N SER A 191 2.10 -11.22 23.12
CA SER A 191 1.00 -12.16 23.31
C SER A 191 -0.30 -11.46 23.71
N GLY A 192 -1.43 -12.12 23.48
CA GLY A 192 -2.75 -11.61 23.85
C GLY A 192 -3.07 -10.28 23.17
N HIS A 193 -3.55 -9.32 23.96
CA HIS A 193 -3.96 -8.00 23.46
C HIS A 193 -2.81 -7.23 22.78
N ALA A 194 -1.59 -7.36 23.30
CA ALA A 194 -0.42 -6.67 22.73
C ALA A 194 -0.09 -7.18 21.32
N ALA A 195 -0.21 -8.48 21.08
CA ALA A 195 0.02 -9.08 19.75
C ALA A 195 -1.06 -8.64 18.73
N LEU A 196 -2.30 -8.40 19.20
CA LEU A 196 -3.40 -7.95 18.34
C LEU A 196 -3.37 -6.44 18.06
N SER A 197 -2.56 -5.69 18.82
CA SER A 197 -2.62 -4.22 18.84
C SER A 197 -2.22 -3.59 17.50
N ASP A 198 -1.25 -4.17 16.80
CA ASP A 198 -0.79 -3.67 15.48
C ASP A 198 -1.95 -3.73 14.48
N THR A 199 -2.44 -4.93 14.17
CA THR A 199 -3.58 -5.18 13.27
C THR A 199 -4.80 -4.31 13.59
N MET A 200 -5.17 -4.20 14.87
CA MET A 200 -6.34 -3.41 15.26
C MET A 200 -6.11 -1.90 15.09
N THR A 201 -4.90 -1.41 15.36
CA THR A 201 -4.53 -0.02 15.12
C THR A 201 -4.63 0.30 13.64
N ASP A 202 -4.11 -0.56 12.78
CA ASP A 202 -4.09 -0.38 11.34
C ASP A 202 -5.51 -0.37 10.75
N LEU A 203 -6.37 -1.30 11.17
CA LEU A 203 -7.80 -1.28 10.82
C LEU A 203 -8.54 -0.01 11.30
N ILE A 204 -8.23 0.49 12.50
CA ILE A 204 -8.81 1.74 13.01
C ILE A 204 -8.35 2.93 12.19
N ILE A 205 -7.08 2.99 11.83
CA ILE A 205 -6.52 4.07 11.02
C ILE A 205 -7.08 4.03 9.59
N ASP A 206 -7.21 2.86 8.99
CA ASP A 206 -7.87 2.69 7.69
C ASP A 206 -9.33 3.18 7.75
N ALA A 207 -10.06 2.82 8.80
CA ALA A 207 -11.43 3.28 9.00
C ALA A 207 -11.52 4.80 9.16
N LEU A 208 -10.67 5.40 10.00
CA LEU A 208 -10.68 6.84 10.24
C LEU A 208 -10.27 7.65 8.99
N SER A 209 -9.20 7.26 8.31
CA SER A 209 -8.72 7.96 7.13
C SER A 209 -9.70 7.87 5.95
N SER A 210 -10.24 6.68 5.70
CA SER A 210 -11.28 6.50 4.68
C SER A 210 -12.57 7.24 5.03
N LEU A 211 -12.99 7.26 6.30
CA LEU A 211 -14.16 8.01 6.75
C LEU A 211 -14.04 9.51 6.48
N VAL A 212 -12.87 10.10 6.78
CA VAL A 212 -12.62 11.52 6.50
C VAL A 212 -12.79 11.83 5.01
N VAL A 213 -12.16 11.04 4.15
CA VAL A 213 -12.22 11.24 2.69
C VAL A 213 -13.63 11.03 2.17
N THR A 214 -14.35 10.03 2.69
CA THR A 214 -15.72 9.73 2.22
C THR A 214 -16.73 10.78 2.67
N ILE A 215 -16.55 11.38 3.84
CA ILE A 215 -17.35 12.55 4.28
C ILE A 215 -17.12 13.73 3.34
N ILE A 216 -15.87 14.05 3.01
CA ILE A 216 -15.52 15.13 2.07
C ILE A 216 -16.15 14.85 0.71
N GLY A 217 -16.01 13.62 0.21
CA GLY A 217 -16.59 13.18 -1.06
C GLY A 217 -18.12 13.29 -1.08
N TYR A 218 -18.79 12.88 0.00
CA TYR A 218 -20.25 13.02 0.12
C TYR A 218 -20.73 14.47 -0.08
N TYR A 219 -20.12 15.42 0.63
CA TYR A 219 -20.49 16.83 0.49
C TYR A 219 -20.15 17.37 -0.90
N THR A 220 -19.04 16.95 -1.50
CA THR A 220 -18.64 17.35 -2.85
C THR A 220 -19.66 16.90 -3.91
N ILE A 221 -20.23 15.69 -3.76
CA ILE A 221 -21.24 15.19 -4.70
C ILE A 221 -22.60 15.87 -4.46
N LYS A 222 -22.98 16.07 -3.19
CA LYS A 222 -24.28 16.62 -2.82
C LYS A 222 -24.45 18.09 -3.25
N THR A 223 -23.36 18.84 -3.43
CA THR A 223 -23.39 20.25 -3.83
C THR A 223 -23.32 20.46 -5.34
N LYS A 224 -23.18 19.40 -6.12
CA LYS A 224 -23.26 19.42 -7.60
C LYS A 224 -24.68 19.07 -8.07
#